data_b0856f92656345026168670f90fd038a
#
_entry.id   b0856f92656345026168670f90fd038a
#
_cell.length_a   1.000
_cell.length_b   1.000
_cell.length_c   1.000
_cell.angle_alpha   90.00
_cell.angle_beta   90.00
_cell.angle_gamma   90.00
#
_symmetry.space_group_name_H-M   'P 1'
#
loop_
_entity.id
_entity.type
_entity.pdbx_description
1 polymer ?
#
loop_
_entity_poly.entity_id
_entity_poly.type
_entity_poly.pdbx_seq_one_letter_code
_entity_poly.pdbx_strand_id
1 'polypeptide(L)'
;GSEMCIRDSDYAVLHALERKGYIVSAERERTVERGGSAFRLPELTPAQLAALESLRGQFARKPAALLHGITGSGKTEVYIHLIAEVLARGGDVLLLVPEIALTAQLIERMERIFGSRVTPYHSKLTNRRRTETYLRLNRSQGGEFVVGVRSSIFLPLKRLQLVVVDEEHDASYKQADPAPRYNARDCAVVMARLWGGRTLLGSATPSLETWVNAGSGKYGLASLTERYGDARPPEIFVSDTIRAAKRGERHAHFNKLLLDKMEAALGRGEQVMLFQNRRGFAPYVECSECGWTARCPHC
;
A
#
# COMPACT_ATOMS: atom_id res chain seq x y z
N GLY A 1 -0.60 31.72 25.36
CA GLY A 1 0.39 31.89 24.32
C GLY A 1 -0.06 31.13 23.09
N SER A 2 -0.26 31.80 21.97
CA SER A 2 -0.63 31.15 20.68
C SER A 2 0.54 30.35 20.17
N GLU A 3 0.39 29.04 20.07
CA GLU A 3 1.33 28.18 19.34
C GLU A 3 1.20 28.48 17.84
N MET A 4 2.14 29.24 17.31
CA MET A 4 2.23 29.51 15.89
C MET A 4 3.04 28.37 15.22
N CYS A 5 2.35 27.46 14.50
CA CYS A 5 2.99 26.47 13.65
C CYS A 5 3.66 27.16 12.46
N ILE A 6 4.96 27.40 12.56
CA ILE A 6 5.77 27.97 11.46
C ILE A 6 6.11 26.82 10.51
N ARG A 7 5.23 26.55 9.53
CA ARG A 7 5.48 25.48 8.52
C ARG A 7 6.35 25.91 7.34
N ASP A 8 6.45 27.20 7.05
CA ASP A 8 7.03 27.74 5.82
C ASP A 8 8.04 28.89 6.02
N SER A 9 8.64 29.00 7.22
CA SER A 9 9.62 30.06 7.47
C SER A 9 11.01 29.64 7.01
N ASP A 10 11.68 30.54 6.31
CA ASP A 10 13.08 30.37 5.89
C ASP A 10 13.97 30.20 7.15
N TYR A 11 14.79 29.17 7.15
CA TYR A 11 15.70 28.82 8.27
C TYR A 11 16.59 30.01 8.67
N ALA A 12 16.97 30.85 7.69
CA ALA A 12 17.76 32.06 7.91
C ALA A 12 17.04 33.09 8.81
N VAL A 13 15.73 33.22 8.65
CA VAL A 13 14.90 34.15 9.46
C VAL A 13 14.79 33.64 10.90
N LEU A 14 14.59 32.32 11.09
CA LEU A 14 14.53 31.72 12.42
C LEU A 14 15.85 31.91 13.18
N HIS A 15 16.98 31.63 12.55
CA HIS A 15 18.30 31.87 13.17
C HIS A 15 18.60 33.34 13.44
N ALA A 16 18.08 34.26 12.62
CA ALA A 16 18.23 35.70 12.87
C ALA A 16 17.39 36.16 14.09
N LEU A 17 16.20 35.62 14.26
CA LEU A 17 15.33 35.88 15.42
C LEU A 17 15.89 35.27 16.71
N GLU A 18 16.46 34.08 16.63
CA GLU A 18 17.12 33.41 17.75
C GLU A 18 18.36 34.20 18.24
N ARG A 19 19.21 34.66 17.32
CA ARG A 19 20.37 35.54 17.65
C ARG A 19 19.97 36.87 18.29
N LYS A 20 18.80 37.38 17.94
CA LYS A 20 18.24 38.60 18.54
C LYS A 20 17.52 38.39 19.88
N GLY A 21 17.43 37.13 20.32
CA GLY A 21 16.76 36.80 21.59
C GLY A 21 15.23 36.87 21.56
N TYR A 22 14.62 36.99 20.35
CA TYR A 22 13.16 37.06 20.23
C TYR A 22 12.49 35.67 20.30
N ILE A 23 13.23 34.61 19.98
CA ILE A 23 12.80 33.21 20.09
C ILE A 23 13.91 32.39 20.71
N VAL A 24 13.53 31.33 21.38
CA VAL A 24 14.44 30.30 21.89
C VAL A 24 14.05 28.98 21.26
N SER A 25 15.00 28.29 20.61
CA SER A 25 14.76 26.93 20.14
C SER A 25 14.80 25.98 21.33
N ALA A 26 13.72 25.26 21.54
CA ALA A 26 13.66 24.19 22.51
C ALA A 26 13.43 22.88 21.77
N GLU A 27 14.29 21.89 21.99
CA GLU A 27 14.01 20.50 21.56
C GLU A 27 12.94 19.92 22.46
N ARG A 28 11.70 19.91 21.98
CA ARG A 28 10.61 19.20 22.64
C ARG A 28 10.63 17.76 22.15
N GLU A 29 11.14 16.85 22.95
CA GLU A 29 10.89 15.42 22.71
C GLU A 29 9.37 15.21 22.72
N ARG A 30 8.83 14.77 21.59
CA ARG A 30 7.43 14.39 21.50
C ARG A 30 7.28 13.07 22.29
N THR A 31 7.04 13.18 23.59
CA THR A 31 6.65 12.05 24.41
C THR A 31 5.29 11.57 23.90
N VAL A 32 5.30 10.45 23.22
CA VAL A 32 4.06 9.75 22.85
C VAL A 32 3.47 9.24 24.17
N GLU A 33 2.43 9.92 24.67
CA GLU A 33 1.66 9.41 25.79
C GLU A 33 1.09 8.04 25.37
N ARG A 34 1.66 6.99 25.91
CA ARG A 34 1.23 5.61 25.73
C ARG A 34 0.05 5.30 26.66
N GLY A 35 -0.98 6.16 26.63
CA GLY A 35 -2.20 5.92 27.34
C GLY A 35 -2.88 4.66 26.79
N GLY A 36 -3.23 3.73 27.67
CA GLY A 36 -3.94 2.48 27.39
C GLY A 36 -5.41 2.69 27.04
N SER A 37 -5.75 3.67 26.18
CA SER A 37 -7.10 3.82 25.68
C SER A 37 -7.38 2.72 24.66
N ALA A 38 -8.49 2.02 24.86
CA ALA A 38 -9.00 1.07 23.88
C ALA A 38 -9.19 1.76 22.52
N PHE A 39 -8.63 1.18 21.46
CA PHE A 39 -8.78 1.72 20.11
C PHE A 39 -10.25 1.65 19.68
N ARG A 40 -10.75 2.71 19.06
CA ARG A 40 -12.10 2.71 18.47
C ARG A 40 -12.02 2.04 17.10
N LEU A 41 -12.19 0.72 17.09
CA LEU A 41 -12.09 -0.10 15.89
C LEU A 41 -13.37 -0.02 15.05
N PRO A 42 -13.28 -0.12 13.71
CA PRO A 42 -14.44 -0.27 12.85
C PRO A 42 -15.15 -1.62 13.10
N GLU A 43 -16.46 -1.65 12.95
CA GLU A 43 -17.22 -2.90 12.98
C GLU A 43 -16.87 -3.77 11.76
N LEU A 44 -16.73 -5.07 12.00
CA LEU A 44 -16.47 -6.04 10.96
C LEU A 44 -17.76 -6.70 10.49
N THR A 45 -17.87 -6.91 9.19
CA THR A 45 -18.90 -7.80 8.64
C THR A 45 -18.66 -9.25 9.06
N PRO A 46 -19.66 -10.13 9.00
CA PRO A 46 -19.46 -11.55 9.31
C PRO A 46 -18.33 -12.21 8.50
N ALA A 47 -18.20 -11.85 7.20
CA ALA A 47 -17.13 -12.37 6.35
C ALA A 47 -15.75 -11.87 6.78
N GLN A 48 -15.62 -10.60 7.17
CA GLN A 48 -14.37 -10.03 7.68
C GLN A 48 -13.98 -10.64 9.03
N LEU A 49 -14.96 -10.86 9.91
CA LEU A 49 -14.73 -11.50 11.19
C LEU A 49 -14.23 -12.94 11.00
N ALA A 50 -14.88 -13.71 10.14
CA ALA A 50 -14.45 -15.08 9.82
C ALA A 50 -13.03 -15.11 9.22
N ALA A 51 -12.68 -14.16 8.34
CA ALA A 51 -11.34 -14.04 7.81
C ALA A 51 -10.31 -13.69 8.90
N LEU A 52 -10.64 -12.78 9.82
CA LEU A 52 -9.79 -12.42 10.94
C LEU A 52 -9.52 -13.62 11.86
N GLU A 53 -10.54 -14.38 12.21
CA GLU A 53 -10.41 -15.60 13.04
C GLU A 53 -9.57 -16.68 12.34
N SER A 54 -9.81 -16.88 11.05
CA SER A 54 -8.99 -17.78 10.24
C SER A 54 -7.51 -17.37 10.26
N LEU A 55 -7.19 -16.08 10.08
CA LEU A 55 -5.82 -15.57 10.12
C LEU A 55 -5.18 -15.80 11.50
N ARG A 56 -5.90 -15.55 12.60
CA ARG A 56 -5.41 -15.81 13.97
C ARG A 56 -5.03 -17.28 14.16
N GLY A 57 -5.90 -18.20 13.74
CA GLY A 57 -5.64 -19.63 13.80
C GLY A 57 -4.43 -20.06 12.96
N GLN A 58 -4.26 -19.46 11.79
CA GLN A 58 -3.14 -19.77 10.89
C GLN A 58 -1.81 -19.20 11.37
N PHE A 59 -1.80 -17.99 11.93
CA PHE A 59 -0.61 -17.39 12.51
C PHE A 59 -0.04 -18.13 13.72
N ALA A 60 -0.83 -18.98 14.39
CA ALA A 60 -0.30 -19.87 15.41
C ALA A 60 0.68 -20.91 14.86
N ARG A 61 0.57 -21.25 13.56
CA ARG A 61 1.33 -22.35 12.93
C ARG A 61 2.23 -21.88 11.77
N LYS A 62 1.93 -20.73 11.17
CA LYS A 62 2.57 -20.26 9.93
C LYS A 62 3.14 -18.86 10.10
N PRO A 63 4.35 -18.57 9.55
CA PRO A 63 4.99 -17.26 9.71
C PRO A 63 4.35 -16.17 8.84
N ALA A 64 3.66 -16.57 7.77
CA ALA A 64 3.00 -15.65 6.84
C ALA A 64 1.62 -16.19 6.42
N ALA A 65 0.72 -15.28 6.06
CA ALA A 65 -0.58 -15.59 5.50
C ALA A 65 -0.94 -14.62 4.38
N LEU A 66 -1.67 -15.11 3.38
CA LEU A 66 -2.32 -14.31 2.34
C LEU A 66 -3.76 -14.00 2.76
N LEU A 67 -4.13 -12.73 2.77
CA LEU A 67 -5.52 -12.30 2.75
C LEU A 67 -5.89 -11.96 1.30
N HIS A 68 -6.47 -12.91 0.61
CA HIS A 68 -6.99 -12.74 -0.74
C HIS A 68 -8.38 -12.11 -0.65
N GLY A 69 -8.51 -10.87 -1.08
CA GLY A 69 -9.79 -10.17 -1.02
C GLY A 69 -10.00 -9.29 -2.23
N ILE A 70 -11.14 -9.40 -2.88
CA ILE A 70 -11.49 -8.55 -4.02
C ILE A 70 -11.43 -7.07 -3.64
N THR A 71 -11.27 -6.20 -4.62
CA THR A 71 -11.26 -4.74 -4.41
C THR A 71 -12.57 -4.31 -3.75
N GLY A 72 -12.49 -3.54 -2.65
CA GLY A 72 -13.67 -3.10 -1.90
C GLY A 72 -14.23 -4.16 -0.93
N SER A 73 -13.55 -5.27 -0.67
CA SER A 73 -13.96 -6.27 0.34
C SER A 73 -13.67 -5.86 1.79
N GLY A 74 -12.93 -4.76 1.99
CA GLY A 74 -12.58 -4.28 3.32
C GLY A 74 -11.40 -5.02 3.94
N LYS A 75 -10.38 -5.37 3.17
CA LYS A 75 -9.10 -5.92 3.69
C LYS A 75 -8.51 -5.03 4.79
N THR A 76 -8.60 -3.73 4.62
CA THR A 76 -8.04 -2.74 5.55
C THR A 76 -8.67 -2.84 6.94
N GLU A 77 -9.95 -3.12 7.05
CA GLU A 77 -10.65 -3.35 8.32
C GLU A 77 -10.04 -4.53 9.08
N VAL A 78 -9.76 -5.63 8.38
CA VAL A 78 -9.09 -6.79 8.97
C VAL A 78 -7.68 -6.44 9.43
N TYR A 79 -6.94 -5.65 8.64
CA TYR A 79 -5.60 -5.18 9.05
C TYR A 79 -5.67 -4.37 10.34
N ILE A 80 -6.61 -3.43 10.44
CA ILE A 80 -6.78 -2.55 11.61
C ILE A 80 -6.96 -3.39 12.89
N HIS A 81 -7.76 -4.44 12.85
CA HIS A 81 -7.96 -5.32 14.01
C HIS A 81 -6.69 -6.06 14.43
N LEU A 82 -5.96 -6.65 13.46
CA LEU A 82 -4.69 -7.33 13.75
C LEU A 82 -3.63 -6.36 14.28
N ILE A 83 -3.55 -5.15 13.73
CA ILE A 83 -2.66 -4.08 14.17
C ILE A 83 -2.98 -3.71 15.62
N ALA A 84 -4.25 -3.50 15.94
CA ALA A 84 -4.70 -3.15 17.28
C ALA A 84 -4.31 -4.20 18.32
N GLU A 85 -4.46 -5.47 18.00
CA GLU A 85 -4.09 -6.58 18.88
C GLU A 85 -2.59 -6.61 19.21
N VAL A 86 -1.74 -6.36 18.20
CA VAL A 86 -0.29 -6.34 18.39
C VAL A 86 0.13 -5.13 19.21
N LEU A 87 -0.41 -3.95 18.90
CA LEU A 87 -0.13 -2.72 19.65
C LEU A 87 -0.59 -2.79 21.09
N ALA A 88 -1.73 -3.43 21.36
CA ALA A 88 -2.23 -3.63 22.74
C ALA A 88 -1.28 -4.49 23.59
N ARG A 89 -0.53 -5.39 22.96
CA ARG A 89 0.49 -6.23 23.61
C ARG A 89 1.88 -5.57 23.65
N GLY A 90 2.00 -4.31 23.18
CA GLY A 90 3.25 -3.57 23.11
C GLY A 90 4.22 -4.04 22.01
N GLY A 91 3.73 -4.78 21.04
CA GLY A 91 4.48 -5.15 19.83
C GLY A 91 4.55 -4.02 18.83
N ASP A 92 5.56 -4.02 17.97
CA ASP A 92 5.69 -3.09 16.85
C ASP A 92 5.00 -3.63 15.61
N VAL A 93 4.45 -2.71 14.82
CA VAL A 93 3.76 -3.01 13.57
C VAL A 93 4.35 -2.18 12.44
N LEU A 94 4.52 -2.81 11.28
CA LEU A 94 4.86 -2.16 10.03
C LEU A 94 3.76 -2.45 9.00
N LEU A 95 3.10 -1.40 8.51
CA LEU A 95 2.21 -1.45 7.36
C LEU A 95 2.96 -0.92 6.14
N LEU A 96 3.27 -1.80 5.20
CA LEU A 96 3.83 -1.46 3.90
C LEU A 96 2.71 -1.26 2.89
N VAL A 97 2.79 -0.14 2.18
CA VAL A 97 1.87 0.19 1.09
C VAL A 97 2.65 0.64 -0.14
N PRO A 98 2.13 0.47 -1.37
CA PRO A 98 2.72 1.08 -2.57
C PRO A 98 2.83 2.59 -2.43
N GLU A 99 3.84 3.22 -3.07
CA GLU A 99 4.04 4.67 -2.96
C GLU A 99 2.80 5.49 -3.35
N ILE A 100 2.08 5.04 -4.37
CA ILE A 100 0.85 5.68 -4.85
C ILE A 100 -0.32 5.51 -3.88
N ALA A 101 -0.31 4.46 -3.06
CA ALA A 101 -1.36 4.17 -2.09
C ALA A 101 -1.14 4.87 -0.74
N LEU A 102 0.07 5.38 -0.47
CA LEU A 102 0.37 6.15 0.74
C LEU A 102 -0.20 7.57 0.61
N THR A 103 -1.51 7.66 0.72
CA THR A 103 -2.25 8.92 0.63
C THR A 103 -2.41 9.57 2.01
N ALA A 104 -2.67 10.88 2.02
CA ALA A 104 -3.04 11.59 3.25
C ALA A 104 -4.27 10.95 3.92
N GLN A 105 -5.25 10.50 3.13
CA GLN A 105 -6.46 9.85 3.63
C GLN A 105 -6.17 8.54 4.40
N LEU A 106 -5.23 7.71 3.90
CA LEU A 106 -4.83 6.50 4.61
C LEU A 106 -4.18 6.84 5.96
N ILE A 107 -3.25 7.80 5.94
CA ILE A 107 -2.55 8.25 7.15
C ILE A 107 -3.55 8.81 8.15
N GLU A 108 -4.41 9.74 7.76
CA GLU A 108 -5.46 10.32 8.62
C GLU A 108 -6.41 9.26 9.17
N ARG A 109 -6.75 8.25 8.36
CA ARG A 109 -7.58 7.13 8.82
C ARG A 109 -6.88 6.34 9.91
N MET A 110 -5.60 6.03 9.76
CA MET A 110 -4.82 5.32 10.77
C MET A 110 -4.62 6.17 12.02
N GLU A 111 -4.31 7.46 11.88
CA GLU A 111 -4.16 8.41 12.99
C GLU A 111 -5.47 8.59 13.79
N ARG A 112 -6.62 8.57 13.13
CA ARG A 112 -7.94 8.65 13.78
C ARG A 112 -8.21 7.46 14.70
N ILE A 113 -7.67 6.28 14.36
CA ILE A 113 -7.85 5.03 15.12
C ILE A 113 -6.75 4.86 16.17
N PHE A 114 -5.50 5.06 15.79
CA PHE A 114 -4.32 4.74 16.59
C PHE A 114 -3.62 5.95 17.21
N GLY A 115 -4.11 7.16 16.87
CA GLY A 115 -3.59 8.41 17.42
C GLY A 115 -2.13 8.68 17.06
N SER A 116 -1.41 9.21 18.03
CA SER A 116 0.01 9.58 17.90
C SER A 116 0.98 8.41 17.73
N ARG A 117 0.51 7.17 17.80
CA ARG A 117 1.33 5.97 17.55
C ARG A 117 1.69 5.79 16.08
N VAL A 118 0.91 6.38 15.16
CA VAL A 118 1.16 6.29 13.72
C VAL A 118 2.37 7.12 13.33
N THR A 119 3.33 6.48 12.69
CA THR A 119 4.53 7.13 12.17
C THR A 119 4.58 6.93 10.65
N PRO A 120 4.19 7.94 9.85
CA PRO A 120 4.33 7.88 8.41
C PRO A 120 5.81 7.92 7.99
N TYR A 121 6.22 7.04 7.05
CA TYR A 121 7.60 7.02 6.54
C TYR A 121 7.61 6.81 5.02
N HIS A 122 8.07 7.83 4.27
CA HIS A 122 8.03 7.84 2.80
C HIS A 122 9.18 8.67 2.20
N SER A 123 9.34 8.61 0.88
CA SER A 123 10.41 9.25 0.12
C SER A 123 10.41 10.79 0.22
N LYS A 124 9.25 11.41 0.41
CA LYS A 124 9.07 12.87 0.52
C LYS A 124 9.49 13.44 1.88
N LEU A 125 9.83 12.62 2.87
CA LEU A 125 10.36 13.10 4.13
C LEU A 125 11.76 13.67 3.94
N THR A 126 12.05 14.80 4.60
CA THR A 126 13.40 15.37 4.64
C THR A 126 14.38 14.41 5.31
N ASN A 127 15.66 14.48 4.95
CA ASN A 127 16.69 13.64 5.55
C ASN A 127 16.74 13.80 7.07
N ARG A 128 16.57 15.01 7.57
CA ARG A 128 16.48 15.29 9.01
C ARG A 128 15.36 14.48 9.67
N ARG A 129 14.12 14.56 9.15
CA ARG A 129 12.98 13.80 9.68
C ARG A 129 13.17 12.29 9.60
N ARG A 130 13.81 11.79 8.54
CA ARG A 130 14.17 10.37 8.41
C ARG A 130 15.12 9.95 9.52
N THR A 131 16.17 10.73 9.76
CA THR A 131 17.16 10.47 10.83
C THR A 131 16.50 10.53 12.20
N GLU A 132 15.71 11.56 12.49
CA GLU A 132 14.97 11.69 13.75
C GLU A 132 14.05 10.49 13.99
N THR A 133 13.29 10.07 12.95
CA THR A 133 12.43 8.88 13.03
C THR A 133 13.24 7.62 13.32
N TYR A 134 14.36 7.41 12.62
CA TYR A 134 15.22 6.26 12.81
C TYR A 134 15.77 6.22 14.25
N LEU A 135 16.30 7.33 14.74
CA LEU A 135 16.88 7.41 16.10
C LEU A 135 15.79 7.20 17.16
N ARG A 136 14.61 7.76 16.98
CA ARG A 136 13.47 7.57 17.89
C ARG A 136 13.05 6.08 17.93
N LEU A 137 12.86 5.45 16.79
CA LEU A 137 12.50 4.04 16.71
C LEU A 137 13.59 3.14 17.31
N ASN A 138 14.87 3.48 17.10
CA ASN A 138 15.98 2.73 17.68
C ASN A 138 16.04 2.80 19.21
N ARG A 139 15.51 3.88 19.82
CA ARG A 139 15.40 4.03 21.29
C ARG A 139 14.12 3.44 21.85
N SER A 140 13.12 3.19 21.00
CA SER A 140 11.82 2.69 21.43
C SER A 140 11.88 1.33 22.08
N GLN A 141 10.98 1.11 23.04
CA GLN A 141 10.82 -0.14 23.77
C GLN A 141 9.65 -1.00 23.22
N GLY A 142 9.08 -0.61 22.08
CA GLY A 142 7.96 -1.28 21.42
C GLY A 142 6.65 -0.48 21.43
N GLY A 143 5.63 -1.00 20.78
CA GLY A 143 4.33 -0.35 20.61
C GLY A 143 4.33 0.72 19.52
N GLU A 144 5.27 0.65 18.59
CA GLU A 144 5.39 1.54 17.45
C GLU A 144 4.52 1.04 16.28
N PHE A 145 3.87 1.98 15.60
CA PHE A 145 3.16 1.67 14.37
C PHE A 145 3.67 2.55 13.22
N VAL A 146 4.38 1.93 12.30
CA VAL A 146 4.92 2.59 11.10
C VAL A 146 4.03 2.28 9.90
N VAL A 147 3.61 3.32 9.20
CA VAL A 147 2.95 3.22 7.88
C VAL A 147 3.92 3.76 6.84
N GLY A 148 4.37 2.92 5.93
CA GLY A 148 5.42 3.35 5.03
C GLY A 148 5.50 2.58 3.73
N VAL A 149 6.43 3.03 2.89
CA VAL A 149 6.73 2.44 1.58
C VAL A 149 7.90 1.46 1.68
N ARG A 150 8.30 0.90 0.55
CA ARG A 150 9.38 -0.09 0.41
C ARG A 150 10.57 0.07 1.37
N SER A 151 11.12 1.28 1.49
CA SER A 151 12.31 1.54 2.32
C SER A 151 12.09 1.42 3.83
N SER A 152 10.84 1.44 4.27
CA SER A 152 10.47 1.35 5.69
C SER A 152 10.80 -0.01 6.31
N ILE A 153 11.02 -1.04 5.49
CA ILE A 153 11.35 -2.38 5.96
C ILE A 153 12.66 -2.43 6.78
N PHE A 154 13.55 -1.46 6.61
CA PHE A 154 14.84 -1.39 7.31
C PHE A 154 14.82 -0.49 8.55
N LEU A 155 13.64 -0.02 8.97
CA LEU A 155 13.54 0.74 10.21
C LEU A 155 13.76 -0.14 11.44
N PRO A 156 14.40 0.38 12.50
CA PRO A 156 14.84 -0.40 13.66
C PRO A 156 13.68 -0.68 14.63
N LEU A 157 12.72 -1.48 14.20
CA LEU A 157 11.58 -1.94 15.00
C LEU A 157 12.01 -3.16 15.82
N LYS A 158 12.29 -2.97 17.10
CA LYS A 158 12.90 -4.00 17.97
C LYS A 158 11.94 -5.09 18.43
N ARG A 159 10.65 -4.82 18.40
CA ARG A 159 9.58 -5.76 18.78
C ARG A 159 8.60 -5.97 17.63
N LEU A 160 9.13 -6.13 16.42
CA LEU A 160 8.32 -6.30 15.21
C LEU A 160 7.54 -7.62 15.27
N GLN A 161 6.23 -7.50 15.55
CA GLN A 161 5.35 -8.65 15.70
C GLN A 161 4.39 -8.84 14.53
N LEU A 162 4.17 -7.77 13.74
CA LEU A 162 3.33 -7.85 12.56
C LEU A 162 3.89 -6.95 11.45
N VAL A 163 4.06 -7.53 10.26
CA VAL A 163 4.23 -6.76 9.02
C VAL A 163 3.01 -7.02 8.15
N VAL A 164 2.31 -5.98 7.77
CA VAL A 164 1.25 -6.02 6.76
C VAL A 164 1.81 -5.47 5.46
N VAL A 165 1.69 -6.20 4.37
CA VAL A 165 2.06 -5.76 3.02
C VAL A 165 0.78 -5.68 2.20
N ASP A 166 0.28 -4.47 2.02
CA ASP A 166 -0.94 -4.24 1.23
C ASP A 166 -0.57 -4.19 -0.26
N GLU A 167 -1.48 -4.69 -1.12
CA GLU A 167 -1.24 -4.87 -2.57
C GLU A 167 0.13 -5.51 -2.83
N GLU A 168 0.39 -6.67 -2.20
CA GLU A 168 1.70 -7.35 -2.16
C GLU A 168 2.31 -7.67 -3.52
N HIS A 169 1.48 -7.71 -4.57
CA HIS A 169 1.86 -7.93 -5.96
C HIS A 169 2.50 -6.71 -6.62
N ASP A 170 2.39 -5.52 -6.00
CA ASP A 170 2.84 -4.28 -6.62
C ASP A 170 4.36 -4.28 -6.89
N ALA A 171 4.73 -3.93 -8.12
CA ALA A 171 6.11 -3.92 -8.57
C ALA A 171 7.00 -2.90 -7.82
N SER A 172 6.41 -1.88 -7.20
CA SER A 172 7.14 -0.86 -6.45
C SER A 172 7.84 -1.40 -5.20
N TYR A 173 7.44 -2.58 -4.71
CA TYR A 173 8.16 -3.27 -3.64
C TYR A 173 9.53 -3.82 -4.05
N LYS A 174 9.76 -3.99 -5.35
CA LYS A 174 11.07 -4.36 -5.88
C LYS A 174 11.93 -3.12 -6.11
N GLN A 175 13.11 -3.07 -5.49
CA GLN A 175 14.12 -2.06 -5.82
C GLN A 175 14.87 -2.48 -7.07
N ALA A 176 14.74 -1.70 -8.14
CA ALA A 176 15.48 -1.95 -9.38
C ALA A 176 16.86 -1.33 -9.30
N ASP A 177 16.96 -0.09 -8.82
CA ASP A 177 18.18 0.70 -8.67
C ASP A 177 18.02 1.65 -7.47
N PRO A 178 19.11 1.95 -6.71
CA PRO A 178 20.43 1.31 -6.73
C PRO A 178 20.44 -0.08 -6.09
N ALA A 179 21.59 -0.75 -6.14
CA ALA A 179 21.83 -1.94 -5.31
C ALA A 179 21.85 -1.55 -3.81
N PRO A 180 21.46 -2.48 -2.90
CA PRO A 180 20.98 -3.84 -3.13
C PRO A 180 19.55 -3.89 -3.71
N ARG A 181 19.34 -4.77 -4.69
CA ARG A 181 18.08 -4.93 -5.40
C ARG A 181 17.13 -5.88 -4.67
N TYR A 182 16.71 -5.49 -3.47
CA TYR A 182 15.80 -6.27 -2.63
C TYR A 182 14.33 -6.16 -3.08
N ASN A 183 13.50 -7.08 -2.59
CA ASN A 183 12.05 -6.99 -2.64
C ASN A 183 11.53 -6.83 -1.20
N ALA A 184 10.85 -5.73 -0.89
CA ALA A 184 10.39 -5.43 0.46
C ALA A 184 9.34 -6.42 0.96
N ARG A 185 8.47 -6.96 0.09
CA ARG A 185 7.53 -8.04 0.42
C ARG A 185 8.27 -9.28 0.94
N ASP A 186 9.30 -9.70 0.23
CA ASP A 186 10.07 -10.89 0.61
C ASP A 186 10.90 -10.62 1.87
N CYS A 187 11.50 -9.42 1.97
CA CYS A 187 12.17 -8.97 3.19
C CYS A 187 11.22 -8.95 4.39
N ALA A 188 9.95 -8.55 4.21
CA ALA A 188 8.96 -8.52 5.27
C ALA A 188 8.75 -9.90 5.91
N VAL A 189 8.65 -10.96 5.09
CA VAL A 189 8.49 -12.34 5.58
C VAL A 189 9.72 -12.78 6.40
N VAL A 190 10.90 -12.44 5.93
CA VAL A 190 12.16 -12.79 6.64
C VAL A 190 12.31 -11.99 7.92
N MET A 191 12.13 -10.67 7.86
CA MET A 191 12.29 -9.77 9.00
C MET A 191 11.29 -10.09 10.13
N ALA A 192 10.00 -10.26 9.80
CA ALA A 192 9.00 -10.63 10.79
C ALA A 192 9.38 -11.96 11.48
N ARG A 193 9.81 -12.96 10.71
CA ARG A 193 10.24 -14.25 11.27
C ARG A 193 11.46 -14.13 12.20
N LEU A 194 12.44 -13.32 11.85
CA LEU A 194 13.63 -13.10 12.69
C LEU A 194 13.27 -12.51 14.07
N TRP A 195 12.22 -11.69 14.12
CA TRP A 195 11.70 -11.11 15.36
C TRP A 195 10.59 -11.94 16.03
N GLY A 196 10.30 -13.14 15.52
CA GLY A 196 9.22 -13.99 16.02
C GLY A 196 7.82 -13.48 15.70
N GLY A 197 7.71 -12.49 14.82
CA GLY A 197 6.45 -11.90 14.36
C GLY A 197 5.82 -12.66 13.18
N ARG A 198 4.82 -12.04 12.57
CA ARG A 198 4.03 -12.60 11.48
C ARG A 198 3.93 -11.60 10.32
N THR A 199 3.74 -12.14 9.11
CA THR A 199 3.52 -11.31 7.91
C THR A 199 2.14 -11.59 7.34
N LEU A 200 1.36 -10.53 7.13
CA LEU A 200 0.12 -10.57 6.38
C LEU A 200 0.35 -9.96 5.01
N LEU A 201 0.13 -10.73 3.97
CA LEU A 201 0.17 -10.31 2.57
C LEU A 201 -1.26 -10.08 2.10
N GLY A 202 -1.61 -8.88 1.69
CA GLY A 202 -2.96 -8.55 1.23
C GLY A 202 -2.98 -8.22 -0.25
N SER A 203 -3.91 -8.82 -1.00
CA SER A 203 -4.08 -8.51 -2.42
C SER A 203 -5.43 -8.99 -2.96
N ALA A 204 -5.94 -8.29 -3.97
CA ALA A 204 -7.02 -8.78 -4.83
C ALA A 204 -6.50 -9.67 -5.96
N THR A 205 -5.27 -9.43 -6.40
CA THR A 205 -4.58 -10.10 -7.51
C THR A 205 -3.19 -10.53 -7.04
N PRO A 206 -3.08 -11.57 -6.18
CA PRO A 206 -1.82 -11.97 -5.59
C PRO A 206 -0.77 -12.31 -6.63
N SER A 207 0.50 -12.07 -6.29
CA SER A 207 1.62 -12.56 -7.09
C SER A 207 1.60 -14.08 -7.18
N LEU A 208 2.14 -14.63 -8.27
CA LEU A 208 2.16 -16.07 -8.49
C LEU A 208 2.90 -16.79 -7.34
N GLU A 209 4.00 -16.24 -6.88
CA GLU A 209 4.79 -16.78 -5.77
C GLU A 209 3.99 -16.86 -4.46
N THR A 210 3.27 -15.79 -4.13
CA THR A 210 2.43 -15.76 -2.92
C THR A 210 1.28 -16.74 -3.05
N TRP A 211 0.63 -16.79 -4.22
CA TRP A 211 -0.46 -17.72 -4.48
C TRP A 211 -0.04 -19.18 -4.37
N VAL A 212 1.08 -19.56 -4.97
CA VAL A 212 1.64 -20.92 -4.88
C VAL A 212 2.04 -21.26 -3.43
N ASN A 213 2.67 -20.32 -2.70
CA ASN A 213 3.03 -20.53 -1.29
C ASN A 213 1.79 -20.71 -0.40
N ALA A 214 0.68 -20.01 -0.69
CA ALA A 214 -0.58 -20.20 0.02
C ALA A 214 -1.23 -21.54 -0.34
N GLY A 215 -1.30 -21.89 -1.64
CA GLY A 215 -1.87 -23.15 -2.12
C GLY A 215 -1.11 -24.39 -1.66
N SER A 216 0.21 -24.33 -1.54
CA SER A 216 1.05 -25.41 -1.00
C SER A 216 0.97 -25.55 0.51
N GLY A 217 0.29 -24.64 1.20
CA GLY A 217 0.18 -24.64 2.65
C GLY A 217 1.40 -24.06 3.39
N LYS A 218 2.41 -23.56 2.71
CA LYS A 218 3.55 -22.85 3.31
C LYS A 218 3.11 -21.55 3.98
N TYR A 219 2.20 -20.80 3.33
CA TYR A 219 1.52 -19.65 3.92
C TYR A 219 0.09 -20.00 4.34
N GLY A 220 -0.48 -19.23 5.23
CA GLY A 220 -1.90 -19.25 5.50
C GLY A 220 -2.68 -18.65 4.33
N LEU A 221 -3.97 -18.97 4.24
CA LEU A 221 -4.89 -18.37 3.28
C LEU A 221 -6.21 -18.02 3.97
N ALA A 222 -6.61 -16.76 3.88
CA ALA A 222 -7.96 -16.31 4.19
C ALA A 222 -8.51 -15.55 2.99
N SER A 223 -9.82 -15.66 2.72
CA SER A 223 -10.45 -15.06 1.54
C SER A 223 -11.61 -14.16 1.92
N LEU A 224 -11.72 -13.03 1.23
CA LEU A 224 -12.84 -12.10 1.26
C LEU A 224 -13.41 -11.99 -0.15
N THR A 225 -14.42 -12.79 -0.46
CA THR A 225 -14.99 -12.91 -1.82
C THR A 225 -16.13 -11.94 -2.10
N GLU A 226 -16.62 -11.26 -1.07
CA GLU A 226 -17.72 -10.32 -1.16
C GLU A 226 -17.23 -8.87 -1.03
N ARG A 227 -17.86 -7.96 -1.76
CA ARG A 227 -17.65 -6.53 -1.57
C ARG A 227 -18.45 -6.03 -0.37
N TYR A 228 -17.94 -4.99 0.25
CA TYR A 228 -18.68 -4.29 1.30
C TYR A 228 -19.93 -3.60 0.68
N GLY A 229 -21.11 -3.84 1.26
CA GLY A 229 -22.39 -3.33 0.79
C GLY A 229 -22.90 -4.04 -0.47
N ASP A 230 -23.85 -3.41 -1.17
CA ASP A 230 -24.53 -3.97 -2.35
C ASP A 230 -23.77 -3.77 -3.68
N ALA A 231 -22.48 -3.45 -3.62
CA ALA A 231 -21.68 -3.19 -4.80
C ALA A 231 -21.47 -4.46 -5.64
N ARG A 232 -22.07 -4.50 -6.81
CA ARG A 232 -21.94 -5.60 -7.78
C ARG A 232 -20.61 -5.49 -8.55
N PRO A 233 -20.01 -6.62 -8.97
CA PRO A 233 -18.90 -6.61 -9.91
C PRO A 233 -19.32 -5.92 -11.22
N PRO A 234 -18.40 -5.23 -11.92
CA PRO A 234 -18.70 -4.69 -13.23
C PRO A 234 -18.93 -5.80 -14.25
N GLU A 235 -19.79 -5.54 -15.22
CA GLU A 235 -19.92 -6.41 -16.38
C GLU A 235 -18.73 -6.21 -17.32
N ILE A 236 -18.06 -7.30 -17.71
CA ILE A 236 -16.84 -7.25 -18.51
C ILE A 236 -17.17 -7.74 -19.93
N PHE A 237 -16.90 -6.88 -20.91
CA PHE A 237 -17.01 -7.22 -22.34
C PHE A 237 -15.60 -7.31 -22.93
N VAL A 238 -15.32 -8.43 -23.58
CA VAL A 238 -14.05 -8.64 -24.31
C VAL A 238 -14.30 -8.50 -25.79
N SER A 239 -13.55 -7.63 -26.46
CA SER A 239 -13.65 -7.42 -27.91
C SER A 239 -12.34 -7.81 -28.59
N ASP A 240 -12.44 -8.71 -29.59
CA ASP A 240 -11.34 -9.12 -30.42
C ASP A 240 -11.03 -8.03 -31.47
N THR A 241 -9.93 -7.31 -31.28
CA THR A 241 -9.52 -6.21 -32.16
C THR A 241 -9.14 -6.65 -33.57
N ILE A 242 -8.61 -7.88 -33.74
CA ILE A 242 -8.23 -8.43 -35.04
C ILE A 242 -9.49 -8.77 -35.84
N ARG A 243 -10.45 -9.44 -35.21
CA ARG A 243 -11.75 -9.74 -35.86
C ARG A 243 -12.51 -8.48 -36.23
N ALA A 244 -12.56 -7.50 -35.32
CA ALA A 244 -13.24 -6.24 -35.59
C ALA A 244 -12.61 -5.48 -36.77
N ALA A 245 -11.27 -5.48 -36.87
CA ALA A 245 -10.57 -4.89 -38.02
C ALA A 245 -10.91 -5.60 -39.33
N LYS A 246 -10.93 -6.94 -39.36
CA LYS A 246 -11.29 -7.74 -40.57
C LYS A 246 -12.74 -7.52 -40.99
N ARG A 247 -13.64 -7.18 -40.09
CA ARG A 247 -15.05 -6.90 -40.37
C ARG A 247 -15.35 -5.43 -40.68
N GLY A 248 -14.35 -4.56 -40.68
CA GLY A 248 -14.56 -3.12 -40.86
C GLY A 248 -15.26 -2.43 -39.65
N GLU A 249 -15.29 -3.11 -38.49
CA GLU A 249 -15.94 -2.62 -37.26
C GLU A 249 -14.99 -1.80 -36.37
N ARG A 250 -13.87 -1.34 -36.94
CA ARG A 250 -12.85 -0.56 -36.25
C ARG A 250 -12.84 0.88 -36.77
N HIS A 251 -12.94 1.83 -35.85
CA HIS A 251 -12.78 3.26 -36.10
C HIS A 251 -11.50 3.75 -35.41
N ALA A 252 -10.44 3.99 -36.18
CA ALA A 252 -9.10 4.31 -35.66
C ALA A 252 -8.62 3.26 -34.65
N HIS A 253 -8.52 3.60 -33.37
CA HIS A 253 -8.08 2.71 -32.30
C HIS A 253 -9.21 2.01 -31.54
N PHE A 254 -10.47 2.32 -31.85
CA PHE A 254 -11.63 1.84 -31.12
C PHE A 254 -12.46 0.84 -31.94
N ASN A 255 -12.94 -0.19 -31.29
CA ASN A 255 -13.89 -1.13 -31.88
C ASN A 255 -15.32 -0.60 -31.74
N LYS A 256 -16.17 -0.97 -32.68
CA LYS A 256 -17.59 -0.59 -32.66
C LYS A 256 -18.26 -0.92 -31.33
N LEU A 257 -18.02 -2.11 -30.77
CA LEU A 257 -18.56 -2.50 -29.46
C LEU A 257 -18.24 -1.47 -28.36
N LEU A 258 -17.01 -0.97 -28.32
CA LEU A 258 -16.62 0.04 -27.33
C LEU A 258 -17.36 1.36 -27.57
N LEU A 259 -17.42 1.80 -28.82
CA LEU A 259 -18.10 3.05 -29.18
C LEU A 259 -19.59 2.99 -28.85
N ASP A 260 -20.26 1.89 -29.19
CA ASP A 260 -21.68 1.67 -28.90
C ASP A 260 -21.95 1.71 -27.37
N LYS A 261 -21.06 1.11 -26.57
CA LYS A 261 -21.16 1.14 -25.09
C LYS A 261 -20.91 2.54 -24.54
N MET A 262 -19.96 3.29 -25.08
CA MET A 262 -19.69 4.68 -24.70
C MET A 262 -20.90 5.57 -25.01
N GLU A 263 -21.44 5.48 -26.21
CA GLU A 263 -22.59 6.24 -26.63
C GLU A 263 -23.82 5.94 -25.76
N ALA A 264 -24.07 4.67 -25.48
CA ALA A 264 -25.15 4.25 -24.60
C ALA A 264 -24.99 4.79 -23.16
N ALA A 265 -23.77 4.79 -22.60
CA ALA A 265 -23.50 5.33 -21.27
C ALA A 265 -23.71 6.85 -21.24
N LEU A 266 -23.14 7.56 -22.21
CA LEU A 266 -23.31 9.02 -22.31
C LEU A 266 -24.77 9.42 -22.54
N GLY A 267 -25.50 8.65 -23.34
CA GLY A 267 -26.94 8.85 -23.58
C GLY A 267 -27.78 8.69 -22.32
N ARG A 268 -27.33 7.92 -21.33
CA ARG A 268 -27.97 7.82 -20.01
C ARG A 268 -27.47 8.87 -19.01
N GLY A 269 -26.57 9.78 -19.42
CA GLY A 269 -25.97 10.78 -18.52
C GLY A 269 -24.89 10.19 -17.60
N GLU A 270 -24.39 9.00 -17.91
CA GLU A 270 -23.31 8.33 -17.15
C GLU A 270 -21.94 8.81 -17.61
N GLN A 271 -20.91 8.54 -16.79
CA GLN A 271 -19.53 8.90 -17.09
C GLN A 271 -18.81 7.76 -17.80
N VAL A 272 -17.88 8.11 -18.67
CA VAL A 272 -17.00 7.18 -19.38
C VAL A 272 -15.54 7.46 -19.05
N MET A 273 -14.79 6.42 -18.65
CA MET A 273 -13.35 6.50 -18.45
C MET A 273 -12.65 5.60 -19.45
N LEU A 274 -11.75 6.17 -20.26
CA LEU A 274 -10.90 5.42 -21.17
C LEU A 274 -9.52 5.23 -20.53
N PHE A 275 -9.07 3.99 -20.47
CA PHE A 275 -7.75 3.66 -19.99
C PHE A 275 -6.93 3.02 -21.13
N GLN A 276 -5.82 3.65 -21.49
CA GLN A 276 -4.86 3.12 -22.46
C GLN A 276 -3.55 2.82 -21.75
N ASN A 277 -3.20 1.55 -21.64
CA ASN A 277 -2.00 1.07 -20.92
C ASN A 277 -0.72 1.11 -21.77
N ARG A 278 -0.59 2.07 -22.70
CA ARG A 278 0.62 2.24 -23.53
C ARG A 278 1.01 3.72 -23.59
N ARG A 279 2.30 3.97 -23.42
CA ARG A 279 2.89 5.29 -23.66
C ARG A 279 3.28 5.41 -25.14
N GLY A 280 3.00 6.54 -25.74
CA GLY A 280 3.33 6.84 -27.13
C GLY A 280 2.27 6.39 -28.16
N PHE A 281 2.36 6.94 -29.38
CA PHE A 281 1.40 6.70 -30.45
C PHE A 281 1.59 5.32 -31.10
N ALA A 282 2.84 4.95 -31.38
CA ALA A 282 3.19 3.64 -31.95
C ALA A 282 4.50 3.16 -31.32
N PRO A 283 4.49 2.11 -30.50
CA PRO A 283 5.70 1.58 -29.86
C PRO A 283 6.64 0.86 -30.84
N TYR A 284 6.13 0.38 -31.95
CA TYR A 284 6.88 -0.26 -33.04
C TYR A 284 6.11 -0.18 -34.35
N VAL A 285 6.84 -0.32 -35.43
CA VAL A 285 6.30 -0.49 -36.80
C VAL A 285 6.49 -1.94 -37.20
N GLU A 286 5.41 -2.57 -37.63
CA GLU A 286 5.39 -3.97 -38.07
C GLU A 286 4.90 -4.06 -39.50
N CYS A 287 5.55 -4.88 -40.32
CA CYS A 287 5.09 -5.17 -41.68
C CYS A 287 3.81 -6.01 -41.63
N SER A 288 2.76 -5.55 -42.28
CA SER A 288 1.46 -6.24 -42.32
C SER A 288 1.46 -7.56 -43.05
N GLU A 289 2.47 -7.80 -43.90
CA GLU A 289 2.57 -9.03 -44.69
C GLU A 289 3.44 -10.11 -44.04
N CYS A 290 4.61 -9.72 -43.50
CA CYS A 290 5.58 -10.69 -42.99
C CYS A 290 5.86 -10.60 -41.50
N GLY A 291 5.25 -9.64 -40.77
CA GLY A 291 5.45 -9.46 -39.31
C GLY A 291 6.82 -8.86 -38.95
N TRP A 292 7.63 -8.42 -39.92
CA TRP A 292 8.92 -7.80 -39.63
C TRP A 292 8.75 -6.53 -38.80
N THR A 293 9.57 -6.39 -37.76
CA THR A 293 9.61 -5.21 -36.91
C THR A 293 10.97 -4.54 -36.95
N ALA A 294 10.99 -3.20 -37.05
CA ALA A 294 12.23 -2.44 -36.95
C ALA A 294 12.83 -2.56 -35.57
N ARG A 295 14.11 -2.93 -35.48
CA ARG A 295 14.86 -2.98 -34.20
C ARG A 295 16.00 -1.99 -34.25
N CYS A 296 16.29 -1.37 -33.11
CA CYS A 296 17.46 -0.52 -32.98
C CYS A 296 18.73 -1.38 -33.10
N PRO A 297 19.69 -1.04 -33.99
CA PRO A 297 20.93 -1.82 -34.10
C PRO A 297 21.86 -1.68 -32.90
N HIS A 298 21.60 -0.71 -32.00
CA HIS A 298 22.46 -0.41 -30.86
C HIS A 298 21.88 -0.83 -29.50
N CYS A 299 20.65 -1.30 -29.44
CA CYS A 299 19.99 -1.82 -28.24
C CYS A 299 19.06 -3.00 -28.60
#